data_c4fe09b39f1f223c5a49480892a15250
#
_entry.id   c4fe09b39f1f223c5a49480892a15250
#
_cell.length_a   1.000
_cell.length_b   1.000
_cell.length_c   1.000
_cell.angle_alpha   90.00
_cell.angle_beta   90.00
_cell.angle_gamma   90.00
#
_symmetry.space_group_name_H-M   'P 1'
#
loop_
_entity.id
_entity.type
_entity.pdbx_description
1 polymer ?
#
loop_
_entity_poly.entity_id
_entity_poly.type
_entity_poly.pdbx_seq_one_letter_code
_entity_poly.pdbx_strand_id
1 'polypeptide(L)'
;GVAQTLGGINGAFQAGGAGFVGQLGPLFGAIGAVESDRVPQGDGITHITTGYTNYEDAVRSHFGGDFSMDYFANGDVRLWANASWLSQNEWIPGEDNDDGLLNTSYLNVPKWKYRLGVDYTPLTGWNFSVSFQHDDKFRSVQGFWNGMVEAKNLIDASVGYKFSPNLRFDVSATNLTDKPYQTYPNLPTIRRRVLGKLTFNF
;
A
#
# COMPACT_ATOMS: atom_id res chain seq x y z
N GLY A 1 4.82 10.36 22.15
CA GLY A 1 4.93 9.17 21.29
C GLY A 1 6.38 8.71 21.10
N VAL A 2 7.20 9.49 20.41
CA VAL A 2 8.60 9.12 20.07
C VAL A 2 9.50 9.07 21.32
N ALA A 3 9.34 9.99 22.26
CA ALA A 3 10.13 10.01 23.49
C ALA A 3 9.85 8.81 24.43
N GLN A 4 8.62 8.31 24.45
CA GLN A 4 8.27 7.11 25.24
C GLN A 4 8.80 5.83 24.60
N THR A 5 8.87 5.76 23.28
CA THR A 5 9.45 4.62 22.56
C THR A 5 10.96 4.55 22.76
N LEU A 6 11.63 5.70 22.74
CA LEU A 6 13.08 5.80 23.03
C LEU A 6 13.40 5.45 24.50
N GLY A 7 12.54 5.83 25.45
CA GLY A 7 12.66 5.44 26.85
C GLY A 7 12.49 3.95 27.08
N GLY A 8 11.58 3.30 26.35
CA GLY A 8 11.38 1.85 26.38
C GLY A 8 12.58 1.07 25.80
N ILE A 9 13.16 1.58 24.73
CA ILE A 9 14.36 1.02 24.09
C ILE A 9 15.57 1.14 25.03
N ASN A 10 15.72 2.27 25.70
CA ASN A 10 16.81 2.49 26.66
C ASN A 10 16.71 1.57 27.90
N GLY A 11 15.48 1.34 28.40
CA GLY A 11 15.25 0.36 29.48
C GLY A 11 15.56 -1.08 29.09
N ALA A 12 15.22 -1.47 27.87
CA ALA A 12 15.55 -2.80 27.33
C ALA A 12 17.06 -2.99 27.08
N PHE A 13 17.75 -1.89 26.74
CA PHE A 13 19.21 -1.85 26.56
C PHE A 13 19.98 -2.12 27.88
N GLN A 14 19.50 -1.55 28.98
CA GLN A 14 20.09 -1.79 30.31
C GLN A 14 19.88 -3.21 30.81
N ALA A 15 18.79 -3.86 30.40
CA ALA A 15 18.46 -5.22 30.81
C ALA A 15 19.11 -6.33 29.97
N GLY A 16 19.41 -6.09 28.69
CA GLY A 16 19.78 -7.13 27.72
C GLY A 16 21.24 -7.15 27.24
N GLY A 17 22.05 -6.13 27.56
CA GLY A 17 23.45 -6.07 27.15
C GLY A 17 23.68 -5.99 25.62
N ALA A 18 24.95 -6.14 25.20
CA ALA A 18 25.41 -5.99 23.82
C ALA A 18 24.73 -6.93 22.78
N GLY A 19 24.18 -8.05 23.21
CA GLY A 19 23.47 -8.99 22.33
C GLY A 19 22.14 -8.46 21.80
N PHE A 20 21.46 -7.61 22.57
CA PHE A 20 20.21 -7.01 22.17
C PHE A 20 20.39 -5.92 21.10
N VAL A 21 21.52 -5.21 21.13
CA VAL A 21 21.88 -4.17 20.15
C VAL A 21 22.03 -4.76 18.74
N GLY A 22 22.65 -5.93 18.64
CA GLY A 22 22.82 -6.61 17.36
C GLY A 22 21.50 -7.02 16.70
N GLN A 23 20.47 -7.27 17.51
CA GLN A 23 19.12 -7.58 16.98
C GLN A 23 18.33 -6.36 16.55
N LEU A 24 18.64 -5.19 17.10
CA LEU A 24 17.98 -3.92 16.73
C LEU A 24 18.64 -3.21 15.54
N GLY A 25 19.87 -3.55 15.18
CA GLY A 25 20.57 -2.97 14.05
C GLY A 25 19.78 -2.97 12.75
N PRO A 26 19.17 -4.10 12.34
CA PRO A 26 18.30 -4.16 11.16
C PRO A 26 17.05 -3.28 11.28
N LEU A 27 16.53 -3.11 12.50
CA LEU A 27 15.35 -2.27 12.75
C LEU A 27 15.68 -0.78 12.54
N PHE A 28 16.83 -0.33 13.04
CA PHE A 28 17.27 1.07 12.85
C PHE A 28 17.64 1.36 11.39
N GLY A 29 18.24 0.40 10.69
CA GLY A 29 18.46 0.50 9.26
C GLY A 29 17.15 0.63 8.45
N ALA A 30 16.10 -0.11 8.86
CA ALA A 30 14.80 -0.06 8.20
C ALA A 30 14.07 1.29 8.35
N ILE A 31 14.32 2.03 9.42
CA ILE A 31 13.72 3.36 9.63
C ILE A 31 14.62 4.50 9.14
N GLY A 32 15.72 4.20 8.44
CA GLY A 32 16.65 5.19 7.91
C GLY A 32 17.46 5.92 9.00
N ALA A 33 17.51 5.36 10.21
CA ALA A 33 18.33 5.90 11.29
C ALA A 33 19.79 5.54 11.03
N VAL A 34 20.65 6.54 10.88
CA VAL A 34 22.09 6.36 10.82
C VAL A 34 22.63 6.40 12.25
N GLU A 35 23.40 5.37 12.63
CA GLU A 35 24.15 5.39 13.88
C GLU A 35 25.23 6.45 13.77
N SER A 36 24.99 7.65 14.30
CA SER A 36 26.00 8.68 14.42
C SER A 36 26.53 8.71 15.86
N ASP A 37 27.79 8.39 15.99
CA ASP A 37 28.62 8.52 17.21
C ASP A 37 28.07 7.89 18.48
N ARG A 38 28.60 6.72 18.82
CA ARG A 38 28.54 6.19 20.19
C ARG A 38 29.46 7.04 21.06
N VAL A 39 28.92 7.97 21.81
CA VAL A 39 29.67 8.68 22.86
C VAL A 39 29.43 7.92 24.15
N PRO A 40 30.44 7.18 24.68
CA PRO A 40 30.35 6.61 26.00
C PRO A 40 30.32 7.76 27.02
N GLN A 41 29.20 7.92 27.70
CA GLN A 41 29.19 8.75 28.89
C GLN A 41 29.72 7.93 30.07
N GLY A 42 30.56 8.51 30.94
CA GLY A 42 31.22 7.80 32.01
C GLY A 42 30.33 7.16 33.08
N ASP A 43 29.02 7.21 32.90
CA ASP A 43 27.97 6.56 33.70
C ASP A 43 27.52 5.19 33.11
N GLY A 44 28.14 4.74 32.01
CA GLY A 44 27.77 3.49 31.32
C GLY A 44 26.54 3.60 30.43
N ILE A 45 25.96 4.77 30.22
CA ILE A 45 24.82 5.00 29.34
C ILE A 45 25.32 5.33 27.94
N THR A 46 24.89 4.56 26.95
CA THR A 46 25.15 4.85 25.54
C THR A 46 23.94 5.60 24.95
N HIS A 47 24.16 6.81 24.52
CA HIS A 47 23.15 7.56 23.77
C HIS A 47 23.24 7.20 22.28
N ILE A 48 22.11 6.81 21.69
CA ILE A 48 21.96 6.65 20.25
C ILE A 48 21.33 7.95 19.73
N THR A 49 22.11 8.72 18.97
CA THR A 49 21.61 9.91 18.29
C THR A 49 21.29 9.53 16.85
N THR A 50 20.03 9.70 16.44
CA THR A 50 19.62 9.56 15.04
C THR A 50 19.66 10.94 14.39
N GLY A 51 20.53 11.11 13.41
CA GLY A 51 20.57 12.32 12.59
C GLY A 51 19.84 12.09 11.27
N TYR A 52 19.10 13.09 10.82
CA TYR A 52 18.55 13.14 9.48
C TYR A 52 19.32 14.18 8.69
N THR A 53 19.90 13.77 7.56
CA THR A 53 20.61 14.67 6.66
C THR A 53 19.88 14.72 5.33
N ASN A 54 19.58 15.91 4.83
CA ASN A 54 19.12 16.08 3.47
C ASN A 54 20.36 15.97 2.56
N TYR A 55 20.30 15.06 1.60
CA TYR A 55 21.29 14.97 0.53
C TYR A 55 20.91 15.98 -0.55
N GLU A 56 21.61 17.11 -0.60
CA GLU A 56 21.29 18.20 -1.53
C GLU A 56 21.48 17.81 -3.00
N ASP A 57 22.34 16.82 -3.26
CA ASP A 57 22.69 16.38 -4.61
C ASP A 57 21.95 15.10 -5.08
N ALA A 58 21.14 14.47 -4.22
CA ALA A 58 20.44 13.23 -4.57
C ALA A 58 19.08 13.52 -5.22
N VAL A 59 19.07 13.68 -6.53
CA VAL A 59 17.85 13.86 -7.32
C VAL A 59 17.36 12.51 -7.82
N ARG A 60 16.09 12.16 -7.53
CA ARG A 60 15.41 10.99 -8.06
C ARG A 60 14.34 11.42 -9.02
N SER A 61 14.45 10.94 -10.25
CA SER A 61 13.49 11.25 -11.29
C SER A 61 12.65 10.02 -11.63
N HIS A 62 11.37 10.22 -11.77
CA HIS A 62 10.47 9.25 -12.35
C HIS A 62 9.43 9.98 -13.18
N PHE A 63 8.83 9.27 -14.12
CA PHE A 63 7.69 9.76 -14.86
C PHE A 63 6.62 8.69 -14.92
N GLY A 64 5.41 9.08 -15.19
CA GLY A 64 4.29 8.17 -15.25
C GLY A 64 3.10 8.81 -15.95
N GLY A 65 2.03 8.07 -16.06
CA GLY A 65 0.82 8.53 -16.66
C GLY A 65 -0.39 7.78 -16.14
N ASP A 66 -1.51 8.48 -16.20
CA ASP A 66 -2.83 7.95 -15.88
C ASP A 66 -3.72 8.01 -17.14
N PHE A 67 -4.45 6.94 -17.35
CA PHE A 67 -5.46 6.84 -18.41
C PHE A 67 -6.80 6.51 -17.77
N SER A 68 -7.86 7.20 -18.22
CA SER A 68 -9.24 6.90 -17.81
C SER A 68 -10.17 6.99 -19.01
N MET A 69 -11.08 6.05 -19.11
CA MET A 69 -12.07 5.97 -20.17
C MET A 69 -13.42 5.54 -19.59
N ASP A 70 -14.46 6.25 -20.01
CA ASP A 70 -15.85 5.90 -19.82
C ASP A 70 -16.53 5.84 -21.16
N TYR A 71 -17.18 4.74 -21.48
CA TYR A 71 -17.94 4.55 -22.72
C TYR A 71 -19.34 4.06 -22.42
N PHE A 72 -20.32 4.83 -22.86
CA PHE A 72 -21.75 4.50 -22.74
C PHE A 72 -22.22 3.86 -24.05
N ALA A 73 -22.33 2.53 -24.07
CA ALA A 73 -22.80 1.81 -25.24
C ALA A 73 -24.28 2.12 -25.54
N ASN A 74 -25.05 2.37 -24.48
CA ASN A 74 -26.41 2.89 -24.50
C ASN A 74 -26.71 3.54 -23.14
N GLY A 75 -27.95 3.98 -22.91
CA GLY A 75 -28.33 4.65 -21.64
C GLY A 75 -28.17 3.80 -20.39
N ASP A 76 -28.13 2.48 -20.54
CA ASP A 76 -28.10 1.52 -19.41
C ASP A 76 -26.74 0.85 -19.22
N VAL A 77 -25.88 0.82 -20.24
CA VAL A 77 -24.60 0.11 -20.24
C VAL A 77 -23.44 1.07 -20.28
N ARG A 78 -22.61 1.03 -19.25
CA ARG A 78 -21.34 1.75 -19.13
C ARG A 78 -20.20 0.75 -19.12
N LEU A 79 -19.20 0.96 -19.97
CA LEU A 79 -17.89 0.32 -19.93
C LEU A 79 -16.90 1.36 -19.42
N TRP A 80 -16.05 0.98 -18.48
CA TRP A 80 -15.06 1.90 -17.97
C TRP A 80 -13.71 1.19 -17.77
N ALA A 81 -12.64 1.97 -17.92
CA ALA A 81 -11.29 1.51 -17.69
C ALA A 81 -10.43 2.64 -17.13
N ASN A 82 -9.53 2.32 -16.23
CA ASN A 82 -8.46 3.20 -15.81
C ASN A 82 -7.18 2.42 -15.62
N ALA A 83 -6.07 3.07 -15.93
CA ALA A 83 -4.74 2.51 -15.80
C ALA A 83 -3.78 3.60 -15.33
N SER A 84 -2.88 3.24 -14.44
CA SER A 84 -1.79 4.08 -13.96
C SER A 84 -0.48 3.34 -14.18
N TRP A 85 0.52 4.06 -14.65
CA TRP A 85 1.85 3.53 -14.89
C TRP A 85 2.94 4.46 -14.39
N LEU A 86 4.01 3.88 -13.85
CA LEU A 86 5.23 4.57 -13.44
C LEU A 86 6.43 3.94 -14.12
N SER A 87 7.38 4.77 -14.56
CA SER A 87 8.65 4.31 -15.14
C SER A 87 9.47 3.51 -14.13
N GLN A 88 9.45 3.96 -12.87
CA GLN A 88 10.28 3.40 -11.80
C GLN A 88 9.60 3.62 -10.45
N ASN A 89 9.72 2.66 -9.55
CA ASN A 89 9.18 2.72 -8.19
C ASN A 89 10.21 2.38 -7.10
N GLU A 90 11.43 2.05 -7.50
CA GLU A 90 12.59 1.89 -6.61
C GLU A 90 13.87 2.38 -7.29
N TRP A 91 14.82 2.85 -6.51
CA TRP A 91 16.17 3.26 -6.95
C TRP A 91 17.19 2.52 -6.12
N ILE A 92 18.03 1.77 -6.79
CA ILE A 92 19.08 0.93 -6.19
C ILE A 92 20.41 1.64 -6.34
N PRO A 93 21.18 1.84 -5.26
CA PRO A 93 22.52 2.41 -5.34
C PRO A 93 23.41 1.67 -6.36
N GLY A 94 24.07 2.43 -7.23
CA GLY A 94 24.98 1.89 -8.26
C GLY A 94 24.33 1.33 -9.52
N GLU A 95 22.99 1.20 -9.57
CA GLU A 95 22.27 0.69 -10.76
C GLU A 95 21.57 1.80 -11.55
N ASP A 96 21.09 2.83 -10.90
CA ASP A 96 20.23 3.85 -11.50
C ASP A 96 20.84 5.24 -11.45
N ASN A 97 21.83 5.57 -12.31
CA ASN A 97 22.44 6.90 -12.37
C ASN A 97 22.58 7.55 -10.99
N ASP A 98 23.33 6.89 -10.14
CA ASP A 98 23.34 7.08 -8.71
C ASP A 98 24.14 8.32 -8.32
N ASP A 99 23.46 9.44 -8.20
CA ASP A 99 24.06 10.68 -7.68
C ASP A 99 24.13 10.64 -6.15
N GLY A 100 24.94 9.71 -5.60
CA GLY A 100 25.25 9.68 -4.16
C GLY A 100 24.21 8.97 -3.28
N LEU A 101 23.40 8.09 -3.83
CA LEU A 101 22.49 7.23 -3.06
C LEU A 101 23.27 6.25 -2.17
N LEU A 102 23.14 6.40 -0.88
CA LEU A 102 23.70 5.45 0.08
C LEU A 102 22.79 4.24 0.33
N ASN A 103 21.48 4.38 0.09
CA ASN A 103 20.48 3.35 0.37
C ASN A 103 19.41 3.29 -0.71
N THR A 104 18.89 2.10 -0.98
CA THR A 104 17.75 1.90 -1.86
C THR A 104 16.54 2.71 -1.38
N SER A 105 15.89 3.37 -2.31
CA SER A 105 14.71 4.18 -2.05
C SER A 105 13.49 3.62 -2.76
N TYR A 106 12.32 3.70 -2.13
CA TYR A 106 11.08 3.11 -2.60
C TYR A 106 9.94 4.13 -2.60
N LEU A 107 9.12 4.13 -3.66
CA LEU A 107 7.86 4.90 -3.68
C LEU A 107 6.72 4.20 -2.94
N ASN A 108 6.89 2.93 -2.58
CA ASN A 108 5.86 2.13 -1.90
C ASN A 108 4.55 1.99 -2.71
N VAL A 109 4.65 1.98 -4.01
CA VAL A 109 3.53 1.83 -4.94
C VAL A 109 3.89 0.89 -6.09
N PRO A 110 2.92 0.17 -6.68
CA PRO A 110 3.16 -0.67 -7.84
C PRO A 110 3.48 0.15 -9.09
N LYS A 111 4.26 -0.41 -10.03
CA LYS A 111 4.54 0.22 -11.33
C LYS A 111 3.29 0.30 -12.21
N TRP A 112 2.50 -0.75 -12.20
CA TRP A 112 1.25 -0.82 -12.95
C TRP A 112 0.07 -1.07 -12.04
N LYS A 113 -0.99 -0.33 -12.30
CA LYS A 113 -2.34 -0.57 -11.75
C LYS A 113 -3.33 -0.35 -12.86
N TYR A 114 -4.27 -1.27 -13.02
CA TYR A 114 -5.38 -1.03 -13.91
C TYR A 114 -6.67 -1.66 -13.40
N ARG A 115 -7.76 -1.05 -13.77
CA ARG A 115 -9.11 -1.48 -13.46
C ARG A 115 -9.95 -1.35 -14.72
N LEU A 116 -10.82 -2.29 -14.92
CA LEU A 116 -11.82 -2.23 -15.97
C LEU A 116 -13.12 -2.84 -15.46
N GLY A 117 -14.22 -2.37 -16.00
CA GLY A 117 -15.51 -2.86 -15.56
C GLY A 117 -16.63 -2.56 -16.54
N VAL A 118 -17.74 -3.22 -16.29
CA VAL A 118 -19.00 -3.03 -16.97
C VAL A 118 -20.10 -2.88 -15.93
N ASP A 119 -20.92 -1.87 -16.13
CA ASP A 119 -22.11 -1.59 -15.33
C ASP A 119 -23.32 -1.64 -16.24
N TYR A 120 -24.34 -2.39 -15.83
CA TYR A 120 -25.67 -2.38 -16.41
C TYR A 120 -26.66 -1.87 -15.38
N THR A 121 -27.22 -0.70 -15.63
CA THR A 121 -28.05 0.03 -14.66
C THR A 121 -29.33 0.59 -15.27
N PRO A 122 -30.29 -0.27 -15.68
CA PRO A 122 -31.55 0.19 -16.22
C PRO A 122 -32.41 0.92 -15.16
N LEU A 123 -33.40 1.68 -15.61
CA LEU A 123 -34.32 2.40 -14.73
C LEU A 123 -35.05 1.48 -13.76
N THR A 124 -35.44 0.29 -14.21
CA THR A 124 -36.14 -0.72 -13.40
C THR A 124 -35.63 -2.12 -13.74
N GLY A 125 -35.90 -3.08 -12.85
CA GLY A 125 -35.52 -4.47 -13.03
C GLY A 125 -34.10 -4.79 -12.57
N TRP A 126 -33.46 -5.73 -13.24
CA TRP A 126 -32.13 -6.20 -12.90
C TRP A 126 -31.06 -5.17 -13.22
N ASN A 127 -30.10 -5.01 -12.30
CA ASN A 127 -28.85 -4.31 -12.51
C ASN A 127 -27.68 -5.19 -12.09
N PHE A 128 -26.56 -5.05 -12.75
CA PHE A 128 -25.34 -5.76 -12.39
C PHE A 128 -24.10 -4.95 -12.74
N SER A 129 -23.04 -5.23 -12.01
CA SER A 129 -21.71 -4.66 -12.24
C SER A 129 -20.69 -5.77 -12.07
N VAL A 130 -19.68 -5.78 -12.93
CA VAL A 130 -18.51 -6.64 -12.79
C VAL A 130 -17.29 -5.78 -13.07
N SER A 131 -16.28 -5.89 -12.22
CA SER A 131 -15.01 -5.23 -12.42
C SER A 131 -13.83 -6.15 -12.14
N PHE A 132 -12.74 -5.87 -12.84
CA PHE A 132 -11.44 -6.49 -12.64
C PHE A 132 -10.43 -5.43 -12.22
N GLN A 133 -9.59 -5.75 -11.24
CA GLN A 133 -8.48 -4.94 -10.81
C GLN A 133 -7.20 -5.75 -10.84
N HIS A 134 -6.14 -5.14 -11.36
CA HIS A 134 -4.77 -5.63 -11.26
C HIS A 134 -3.89 -4.55 -10.61
N ASP A 135 -3.09 -4.97 -9.63
CA ASP A 135 -1.99 -4.18 -9.11
C ASP A 135 -0.72 -5.06 -9.16
N ASP A 136 0.37 -4.53 -9.73
CA ASP A 136 1.66 -5.20 -9.73
C ASP A 136 2.22 -5.36 -8.32
N LYS A 137 3.14 -6.30 -8.15
CA LYS A 137 3.92 -6.42 -6.93
C LYS A 137 4.83 -5.21 -6.74
N PHE A 138 5.07 -4.84 -5.50
CA PHE A 138 6.01 -3.78 -5.16
C PHE A 138 6.60 -4.00 -3.77
N ARG A 139 7.78 -3.45 -3.54
CA ARG A 139 8.35 -3.41 -2.20
C ARG A 139 7.83 -2.22 -1.45
N SER A 140 7.38 -2.46 -0.22
CA SER A 140 6.94 -1.41 0.71
C SER A 140 7.90 -1.34 1.88
N VAL A 141 8.41 -0.15 2.15
CA VAL A 141 9.32 0.12 3.26
C VAL A 141 8.77 1.30 4.05
N GLN A 142 8.07 1.01 5.13
CA GLN A 142 7.45 2.01 6.00
C GLN A 142 7.69 1.60 7.46
N GLY A 143 8.86 1.92 7.98
CA GLY A 143 9.23 1.55 9.34
C GLY A 143 9.18 0.05 9.58
N PHE A 144 8.28 -0.41 10.44
CA PHE A 144 8.12 -1.84 10.77
C PHE A 144 7.45 -2.67 9.66
N TRP A 145 6.74 -2.02 8.73
CA TRP A 145 6.07 -2.68 7.60
C TRP A 145 6.99 -2.70 6.38
N ASN A 146 8.04 -3.51 6.47
CA ASN A 146 8.98 -3.71 5.38
C ASN A 146 8.77 -5.09 4.78
N GLY A 147 8.58 -5.15 3.47
CA GLY A 147 8.43 -6.41 2.76
C GLY A 147 7.88 -6.25 1.36
N MET A 148 7.68 -7.38 0.71
CA MET A 148 7.07 -7.44 -0.62
C MET A 148 5.54 -7.48 -0.48
N VAL A 149 4.85 -6.61 -1.20
CA VAL A 149 3.42 -6.72 -1.47
C VAL A 149 3.26 -7.45 -2.79
N GLU A 150 2.67 -8.63 -2.74
CA GLU A 150 2.47 -9.46 -3.93
C GLU A 150 1.45 -8.85 -4.89
N ALA A 151 1.62 -9.15 -6.18
CA ALA A 151 0.68 -8.75 -7.20
C ALA A 151 -0.72 -9.32 -6.91
N LYS A 152 -1.74 -8.53 -7.12
CA LYS A 152 -3.12 -8.96 -6.90
C LYS A 152 -3.97 -8.79 -8.15
N ASN A 153 -4.85 -9.78 -8.36
CA ASN A 153 -5.88 -9.78 -9.37
C ASN A 153 -7.22 -10.01 -8.66
N LEU A 154 -8.08 -9.02 -8.67
CA LEU A 154 -9.35 -9.05 -7.98
C LEU A 154 -10.48 -8.94 -8.98
N ILE A 155 -11.52 -9.74 -8.77
CA ILE A 155 -12.79 -9.64 -9.48
C ILE A 155 -13.85 -9.27 -8.45
N ASP A 156 -14.52 -8.17 -8.69
CA ASP A 156 -15.66 -7.72 -7.90
C ASP A 156 -16.92 -7.82 -8.75
N ALA A 157 -18.03 -8.21 -8.14
CA ALA A 157 -19.30 -8.31 -8.83
C ALA A 157 -20.45 -7.86 -7.93
N SER A 158 -21.47 -7.29 -8.54
CA SER A 158 -22.72 -7.00 -7.85
C SER A 158 -23.90 -7.32 -8.74
N VAL A 159 -25.00 -7.70 -8.12
CA VAL A 159 -26.30 -7.88 -8.75
C VAL A 159 -27.37 -7.27 -7.85
N GLY A 160 -28.31 -6.60 -8.45
CA GLY A 160 -29.41 -6.03 -7.72
C GLY A 160 -30.69 -6.05 -8.53
N TYR A 161 -31.80 -5.81 -7.85
CA TYR A 161 -33.11 -5.70 -8.46
C TYR A 161 -33.88 -4.50 -7.92
N LYS A 162 -34.35 -3.65 -8.81
CA LYS A 162 -35.25 -2.54 -8.49
C LYS A 162 -36.69 -3.00 -8.66
N PHE A 163 -37.37 -3.21 -7.53
CA PHE A 163 -38.78 -3.61 -7.49
C PHE A 163 -39.70 -2.44 -7.85
N SER A 164 -39.29 -1.24 -7.42
CA SER A 164 -39.96 0.02 -7.69
C SER A 164 -38.95 1.18 -7.61
N PRO A 165 -39.34 2.42 -7.96
CA PRO A 165 -38.47 3.59 -7.74
C PRO A 165 -37.98 3.73 -6.31
N ASN A 166 -38.75 3.21 -5.35
CA ASN A 166 -38.50 3.38 -3.92
C ASN A 166 -37.88 2.14 -3.26
N LEU A 167 -37.89 0.98 -3.90
CA LEU A 167 -37.43 -0.28 -3.30
C LEU A 167 -36.42 -0.99 -4.18
N ARG A 168 -35.21 -1.22 -3.63
CA ARG A 168 -34.12 -1.91 -4.31
C ARG A 168 -33.42 -2.87 -3.34
N PHE A 169 -33.06 -4.04 -3.84
CA PHE A 169 -32.20 -5.00 -3.15
C PHE A 169 -30.94 -5.24 -3.98
N ASP A 170 -29.76 -5.23 -3.35
CA ASP A 170 -28.47 -5.47 -3.98
C ASP A 170 -27.66 -6.49 -3.17
N VAL A 171 -26.93 -7.34 -3.88
CA VAL A 171 -25.90 -8.20 -3.32
C VAL A 171 -24.59 -7.88 -4.05
N SER A 172 -23.53 -7.63 -3.30
CA SER A 172 -22.20 -7.38 -3.84
C SER A 172 -21.18 -8.33 -3.23
N ALA A 173 -20.22 -8.75 -4.03
CA ALA A 173 -19.07 -9.52 -3.60
C ALA A 173 -17.80 -8.86 -4.07
N THR A 174 -16.88 -8.57 -3.15
CA THR A 174 -15.52 -8.15 -3.47
C THR A 174 -14.57 -9.32 -3.33
N ASN A 175 -13.57 -9.39 -4.20
CA ASN A 175 -12.65 -10.53 -4.32
C ASN A 175 -13.42 -11.84 -4.52
N LEU A 176 -14.22 -11.89 -5.58
CA LEU A 176 -15.11 -13.03 -5.88
C LEU A 176 -14.37 -14.37 -5.95
N THR A 177 -13.12 -14.36 -6.40
CA THR A 177 -12.25 -15.54 -6.50
C THR A 177 -11.72 -16.03 -5.16
N ASP A 178 -11.93 -15.29 -4.08
CA ASP A 178 -11.43 -15.57 -2.72
C ASP A 178 -9.90 -15.78 -2.61
N LYS A 179 -9.12 -15.17 -3.49
CA LYS A 179 -7.66 -15.20 -3.39
C LYS A 179 -7.21 -14.28 -2.25
N PRO A 180 -6.50 -14.79 -1.24
CA PRO A 180 -6.01 -13.94 -0.15
C PRO A 180 -5.00 -12.93 -0.70
N TYR A 181 -5.10 -11.68 -0.27
CA TYR A 181 -4.15 -10.62 -0.61
C TYR A 181 -3.90 -9.72 0.58
N GLN A 182 -2.79 -8.98 0.54
CA GLN A 182 -2.43 -7.97 1.52
C GLN A 182 -2.29 -6.61 0.83
N THR A 183 -2.57 -5.54 1.55
CA THR A 183 -2.37 -4.16 1.06
C THR A 183 -1.02 -3.62 1.48
N TYR A 184 -0.47 -4.13 2.59
CA TYR A 184 0.86 -3.83 3.09
C TYR A 184 1.48 -5.10 3.69
N PRO A 185 2.82 -5.16 3.78
CA PRO A 185 3.51 -6.27 4.42
C PRO A 185 3.06 -6.44 5.87
N ASN A 186 2.99 -7.66 6.33
CA ASN A 186 2.67 -8.02 7.72
C ASN A 186 1.26 -7.63 8.21
N LEU A 187 0.38 -7.13 7.33
CA LEU A 187 -1.03 -6.98 7.67
C LEU A 187 -1.81 -8.28 7.47
N PRO A 188 -2.95 -8.44 8.15
CA PRO A 188 -3.85 -9.56 7.91
C PRO A 188 -4.27 -9.65 6.43
N THR A 189 -4.40 -10.86 5.93
CA THR A 189 -4.88 -11.11 4.57
C THR A 189 -6.36 -10.77 4.44
N ILE A 190 -6.70 -10.16 3.32
CA ILE A 190 -8.07 -9.83 2.95
C ILE A 190 -8.58 -10.94 2.03
N ARG A 191 -9.75 -11.45 2.35
CA ARG A 191 -10.47 -12.46 1.57
C ARG A 191 -11.76 -11.89 0.99
N ARG A 192 -12.54 -12.74 0.33
CA ARG A 192 -13.85 -12.39 -0.20
C ARG A 192 -14.76 -11.81 0.89
N ARG A 193 -15.47 -10.75 0.52
CA ARG A 193 -16.56 -10.20 1.33
C ARG A 193 -17.83 -10.17 0.50
N VAL A 194 -18.93 -10.55 1.12
CA VAL A 194 -20.25 -10.48 0.51
C VAL A 194 -21.12 -9.57 1.38
N LEU A 195 -21.83 -8.66 0.74
CA LEU A 195 -22.71 -7.70 1.38
C LEU A 195 -24.07 -7.69 0.70
N GLY A 196 -25.14 -7.83 1.47
CA GLY A 196 -26.50 -7.55 1.06
C GLY A 196 -26.95 -6.16 1.50
N LYS A 197 -27.63 -5.41 0.64
CA LYS A 197 -28.16 -4.09 0.91
C LYS A 197 -29.60 -3.99 0.45
N LEU A 198 -30.49 -3.57 1.36
CA LEU A 198 -31.85 -3.18 1.04
C LEU A 198 -31.96 -1.66 1.13
N THR A 199 -32.45 -1.03 0.07
CA THR A 199 -32.66 0.42 0.01
C THR A 199 -34.16 0.70 -0.14
N PHE A 200 -34.69 1.52 0.74
CA PHE A 200 -36.04 2.01 0.68
C PHE A 200 -36.03 3.55 0.79
N ASN A 201 -36.64 4.21 -0.18
CA ASN A 201 -36.81 5.67 -0.21
C ASN A 201 -38.30 6.00 0.02
N PHE A 202 -38.59 6.89 0.91
CA PHE A 202 -39.94 7.34 1.29
C PHE A 202 -40.10 8.84 1.14
#